data_f2edfd19ba847771bef4b8f549c9de5f
#
_entry.id   f2edfd19ba847771bef4b8f549c9de5f
#
_cell.length_a   1.000
_cell.length_b   1.000
_cell.length_c   1.000
_cell.angle_alpha   90.00
_cell.angle_beta   90.00
_cell.angle_gamma   90.00
#
_symmetry.space_group_name_H-M   'P 1'
#
loop_
_entity.id
_entity.type
_entity.pdbx_description
1 polymer ?
#
loop_
_entity_poly.entity_id
_entity_poly.type
_entity_poly.pdbx_seq_one_letter_code
_entity_poly.pdbx_strand_id
1 'polypeptide(L)'
;MPALSSADHSVSPPVVSIPRDYNAAHDLIERNLIGGRADKVVYHDTNGCYTFGQLAERVNRFANALVRLGLQMEQRVMLCLFDTIDFPTAFLGSIKAGIVPVPVNTLLTTNDFEFMLRDSRARALIVSEALLPTFAPLLKKLPQLRHVIVSGKNTAGHPSLSEVLAQSDAEFETAPTCADDMCFWLYSSGSTGAPKGTVHAHSSVILTAELYGRPILGAQESDVLFSAGKLFFAYGLGNALTLPLALGATAVLLAERPTPASVSACLRKYQPTIFFGVPTLYAAMLASPDLPLRSEMRLRRCTSAGEPLPAEIGKRWSERMGVDILDGIGSTEMLHIFLSNRPGDVHYGTTGKPVPGYDIRIVDDDGRAVRPGEPGELQIRGPTSAILYWNNRVRTRNTFQGSWTRSGDKFTPREDGYYVYAGRADDMLKVSGQYVSPIEVESALITHDAVLEAAVIANADEEKLIKPLAFVVLKPGRAPSNDLADELKRHVKSRLAPYKYPRWIEFVNELPKTATGKIQRFKLRAMRQTKATAAGDALQR
;
A
#
# COMPACT_ATOMS: atom_id res chain seq x y z
N MET A 1 -18.23 22.36 17.42
CA MET A 1 -17.83 21.45 16.34
C MET A 1 -16.34 21.63 16.12
N PRO A 2 -15.58 20.56 15.86
CA PRO A 2 -14.16 20.68 15.49
C PRO A 2 -13.98 21.63 14.30
N ALA A 3 -12.87 22.35 14.27
CA ALA A 3 -12.57 23.25 13.14
C ALA A 3 -11.94 22.47 11.98
N LEU A 4 -12.07 23.01 10.75
CA LEU A 4 -11.48 22.40 9.56
C LEU A 4 -10.02 22.79 9.42
N SER A 5 -9.22 21.95 8.76
CA SER A 5 -7.88 22.29 8.35
C SER A 5 -7.88 23.22 7.13
N SER A 6 -6.79 23.95 6.94
CA SER A 6 -6.54 24.79 5.77
C SER A 6 -5.10 24.59 5.26
N ALA A 7 -4.86 24.93 3.99
CA ALA A 7 -3.54 24.83 3.41
C ALA A 7 -3.26 26.04 2.49
N ASP A 8 -2.04 26.59 2.62
CA ASP A 8 -1.51 27.59 1.70
C ASP A 8 -0.57 26.93 0.70
N HIS A 9 -1.00 26.86 -0.55
CA HIS A 9 -0.26 26.29 -1.67
C HIS A 9 0.52 27.33 -2.49
N SER A 10 0.54 28.60 -2.07
CA SER A 10 1.35 29.64 -2.73
C SER A 10 2.84 29.47 -2.46
N VAL A 11 3.19 28.66 -1.48
CA VAL A 11 4.56 28.33 -1.07
C VAL A 11 4.86 26.83 -1.20
N SER A 12 6.13 26.44 -1.27
CA SER A 12 6.56 25.06 -1.32
C SER A 12 7.65 24.79 -0.26
N PRO A 13 7.44 23.83 0.65
CA PRO A 13 6.26 22.98 0.81
C PRO A 13 5.02 23.79 1.20
N PRO A 14 3.80 23.29 0.90
CA PRO A 14 2.56 23.93 1.36
C PRO A 14 2.53 24.04 2.89
N VAL A 15 2.03 25.16 3.39
CA VAL A 15 1.81 25.36 4.83
C VAL A 15 0.43 24.85 5.18
N VAL A 16 0.36 23.74 5.91
CA VAL A 16 -0.91 23.13 6.31
C VAL A 16 -1.18 23.47 7.78
N SER A 17 -2.28 24.15 8.03
CA SER A 17 -2.75 24.50 9.38
C SER A 17 -3.83 23.53 9.82
N ILE A 18 -3.57 22.79 10.90
CA ILE A 18 -4.50 21.84 11.51
C ILE A 18 -4.82 22.34 12.93
N PRO A 19 -6.09 22.65 13.24
CA PRO A 19 -6.48 23.06 14.58
C PRO A 19 -6.18 22.01 15.62
N ARG A 20 -6.01 22.42 16.89
CA ARG A 20 -5.84 21.45 18.00
C ARG A 20 -7.06 20.58 18.16
N ASP A 21 -8.24 21.18 18.19
CA ASP A 21 -9.53 20.48 18.25
C ASP A 21 -9.91 20.06 16.82
N TYR A 22 -9.56 18.83 16.48
CA TYR A 22 -9.63 18.34 15.11
C TYR A 22 -10.09 16.89 15.04
N ASN A 23 -10.99 16.61 14.09
CA ASN A 23 -11.40 15.26 13.74
C ASN A 23 -11.28 15.06 12.24
N ALA A 24 -10.46 14.10 11.80
CA ALA A 24 -10.17 13.90 10.38
C ALA A 24 -11.41 13.54 9.54
N ALA A 25 -12.36 12.76 10.08
CA ALA A 25 -13.58 12.43 9.36
C ALA A 25 -14.51 13.63 9.25
N HIS A 26 -14.64 14.42 10.30
CA HIS A 26 -15.39 15.69 10.27
C HIS A 26 -14.84 16.61 9.19
N ASP A 27 -13.53 16.84 9.17
CA ASP A 27 -12.89 17.70 8.19
C ASP A 27 -13.14 17.20 6.75
N LEU A 28 -12.89 15.92 6.47
CA LEU A 28 -13.06 15.33 5.14
C LEU A 28 -14.52 15.33 4.64
N ILE A 29 -15.50 15.30 5.53
CA ILE A 29 -16.93 15.36 5.17
C ILE A 29 -17.39 16.81 5.07
N GLU A 30 -17.23 17.61 6.13
CA GLU A 30 -17.84 18.92 6.23
C GLU A 30 -17.27 19.93 5.22
N ARG A 31 -15.97 19.83 4.87
CA ARG A 31 -15.40 20.67 3.80
C ARG A 31 -16.09 20.50 2.46
N ASN A 32 -16.67 19.33 2.18
CA ASN A 32 -17.40 19.07 0.95
C ASN A 32 -18.84 19.60 1.01
N LEU A 33 -19.50 19.46 2.16
CA LEU A 33 -20.85 19.97 2.37
C LEU A 33 -20.86 21.50 2.35
N ILE A 34 -19.96 22.13 3.09
CA ILE A 34 -19.76 23.59 3.11
C ILE A 34 -19.34 24.11 1.73
N GLY A 35 -18.54 23.33 0.99
CA GLY A 35 -18.12 23.64 -0.39
C GLY A 35 -19.21 23.45 -1.44
N GLY A 36 -20.48 23.17 -1.06
CA GLY A 36 -21.61 23.02 -1.98
C GLY A 36 -21.60 21.73 -2.82
N ARG A 37 -20.86 20.69 -2.38
CA ARG A 37 -20.71 19.42 -3.11
C ARG A 37 -21.63 18.30 -2.63
N ALA A 38 -22.67 18.61 -1.84
CA ALA A 38 -23.56 17.59 -1.28
C ALA A 38 -24.13 16.63 -2.34
N ASP A 39 -24.54 17.16 -3.50
CA ASP A 39 -25.15 16.39 -4.59
C ASP A 39 -24.12 15.80 -5.59
N LYS A 40 -22.84 16.16 -5.45
CA LYS A 40 -21.78 15.62 -6.29
C LYS A 40 -21.47 14.17 -5.93
N VAL A 41 -21.29 13.31 -6.95
CA VAL A 41 -20.89 11.92 -6.75
C VAL A 41 -19.46 11.85 -6.21
N VAL A 42 -19.30 11.25 -5.05
CA VAL A 42 -17.99 10.95 -4.44
C VAL A 42 -17.52 9.55 -4.78
N TYR A 43 -18.43 8.56 -4.81
CA TYR A 43 -18.07 7.16 -5.07
C TYR A 43 -18.93 6.52 -6.15
N HIS A 44 -18.26 5.78 -7.04
CA HIS A 44 -18.87 4.71 -7.82
C HIS A 44 -18.39 3.37 -7.25
N ASP A 45 -19.30 2.45 -7.01
CA ASP A 45 -18.98 1.07 -6.64
C ASP A 45 -19.84 0.05 -7.42
N THR A 46 -19.78 -1.23 -7.05
CA THR A 46 -20.58 -2.29 -7.67
C THR A 46 -22.09 -2.16 -7.43
N ASN A 47 -22.50 -1.40 -6.41
CA ASN A 47 -23.90 -1.21 -6.00
C ASN A 47 -24.52 0.06 -6.59
N GLY A 48 -23.72 0.97 -7.13
CA GLY A 48 -24.20 2.23 -7.70
C GLY A 48 -23.26 3.42 -7.54
N CYS A 49 -23.85 4.60 -7.41
CA CYS A 49 -23.13 5.83 -7.14
C CYS A 49 -23.67 6.50 -5.87
N TYR A 50 -22.78 7.17 -5.15
CA TYR A 50 -23.08 7.84 -3.88
C TYR A 50 -22.57 9.26 -3.90
N THR A 51 -23.39 10.21 -3.44
CA THR A 51 -23.01 11.62 -3.32
C THR A 51 -22.30 11.89 -2.00
N PHE A 52 -21.65 13.07 -1.89
CA PHE A 52 -21.05 13.51 -0.62
C PHE A 52 -22.10 13.62 0.49
N GLY A 53 -23.31 14.09 0.19
CA GLY A 53 -24.41 14.16 1.15
C GLY A 53 -24.86 12.79 1.64
N GLN A 54 -25.00 11.83 0.73
CA GLN A 54 -25.33 10.45 1.09
C GLN A 54 -24.22 9.78 1.92
N LEU A 55 -22.96 10.04 1.58
CA LEU A 55 -21.83 9.56 2.41
C LEU A 55 -21.87 10.16 3.80
N ALA A 56 -22.09 11.48 3.92
CA ALA A 56 -22.19 12.17 5.20
C ALA A 56 -23.30 11.59 6.10
N GLU A 57 -24.48 11.36 5.53
CA GLU A 57 -25.60 10.72 6.23
C GLU A 57 -25.21 9.30 6.72
N ARG A 58 -24.63 8.47 5.87
CA ARG A 58 -24.18 7.13 6.22
C ARG A 58 -23.13 7.14 7.33
N VAL A 59 -22.18 8.06 7.27
CA VAL A 59 -21.13 8.28 8.29
C VAL A 59 -21.76 8.64 9.65
N ASN A 60 -22.71 9.56 9.68
CA ASN A 60 -23.41 9.97 10.90
C ASN A 60 -24.22 8.81 11.50
N ARG A 61 -24.99 8.10 10.67
CA ARG A 61 -25.78 6.94 11.08
C ARG A 61 -24.89 5.84 11.69
N PHE A 62 -23.74 5.59 11.08
CA PHE A 62 -22.81 4.59 11.60
C PHE A 62 -22.14 5.03 12.91
N ALA A 63 -21.77 6.32 13.04
CA ALA A 63 -21.27 6.89 14.28
C ALA A 63 -22.28 6.72 15.43
N ASN A 64 -23.54 7.10 15.19
CA ASN A 64 -24.65 6.89 16.14
C ASN A 64 -24.81 5.41 16.52
N ALA A 65 -24.72 4.51 15.55
CA ALA A 65 -24.82 3.08 15.80
C ALA A 65 -23.72 2.58 16.75
N LEU A 66 -22.48 2.99 16.55
CA LEU A 66 -21.37 2.57 17.41
C LEU A 66 -21.54 3.07 18.85
N VAL A 67 -21.97 4.32 19.03
CA VAL A 67 -22.24 4.89 20.35
C VAL A 67 -23.42 4.16 21.01
N ARG A 68 -24.49 3.88 20.28
CA ARG A 68 -25.64 3.10 20.78
C ARG A 68 -25.25 1.67 21.19
N LEU A 69 -24.29 1.06 20.53
CA LEU A 69 -23.72 -0.23 20.89
C LEU A 69 -22.80 -0.17 22.12
N GLY A 70 -22.62 1.02 22.70
CA GLY A 70 -21.83 1.25 23.90
C GLY A 70 -20.32 1.32 23.68
N LEU A 71 -19.88 1.54 22.42
CA LEU A 71 -18.49 1.81 22.14
C LEU A 71 -18.13 3.23 22.60
N GLN A 72 -16.94 3.37 23.15
CA GLN A 72 -16.40 4.62 23.68
C GLN A 72 -15.21 5.09 22.84
N MET A 73 -14.85 6.36 22.99
CA MET A 73 -13.64 6.92 22.35
C MET A 73 -12.42 6.01 22.60
N GLU A 74 -11.51 5.99 21.62
CA GLU A 74 -10.30 5.17 21.58
C GLU A 74 -10.52 3.64 21.57
N GLN A 75 -11.75 3.13 21.68
CA GLN A 75 -11.98 1.72 21.44
C GLN A 75 -11.83 1.37 19.96
N ARG A 76 -11.43 0.15 19.67
CA ARG A 76 -11.12 -0.30 18.30
C ARG A 76 -12.28 -1.07 17.69
N VAL A 77 -12.47 -0.81 16.38
CA VAL A 77 -13.37 -1.56 15.52
C VAL A 77 -12.55 -2.14 14.37
N MET A 78 -12.56 -3.46 14.22
CA MET A 78 -11.88 -4.10 13.09
C MET A 78 -12.78 -4.04 11.84
N LEU A 79 -12.19 -3.62 10.72
CA LEU A 79 -12.87 -3.55 9.42
C LEU A 79 -12.24 -4.57 8.46
N CYS A 80 -12.97 -5.66 8.16
CA CYS A 80 -12.62 -6.63 7.13
C CYS A 80 -13.63 -6.53 6.00
N LEU A 81 -13.53 -5.46 5.22
CA LEU A 81 -14.49 -5.04 4.21
C LEU A 81 -13.89 -5.02 2.81
N PHE A 82 -14.69 -5.38 1.83
CA PHE A 82 -14.37 -5.12 0.43
C PHE A 82 -14.51 -3.61 0.12
N ASP A 83 -13.88 -3.18 -0.98
CA ASP A 83 -13.93 -1.79 -1.44
C ASP A 83 -15.30 -1.48 -2.06
N THR A 84 -16.26 -1.18 -1.19
CA THR A 84 -17.60 -0.68 -1.48
C THR A 84 -17.85 0.56 -0.62
N ILE A 85 -19.00 1.23 -0.79
CA ILE A 85 -19.41 2.37 0.05
C ILE A 85 -19.40 2.05 1.55
N ASP A 86 -19.54 0.79 1.92
CA ASP A 86 -19.57 0.37 3.32
C ASP A 86 -18.22 0.55 4.02
N PHE A 87 -17.10 0.46 3.28
CA PHE A 87 -15.78 0.72 3.85
C PHE A 87 -15.61 2.19 4.28
N PRO A 88 -15.75 3.20 3.40
CA PRO A 88 -15.66 4.60 3.83
C PRO A 88 -16.73 4.97 4.86
N THR A 89 -17.94 4.40 4.80
CA THR A 89 -18.97 4.57 5.83
C THR A 89 -18.48 4.14 7.21
N ALA A 90 -17.97 2.90 7.32
CA ALA A 90 -17.51 2.34 8.59
C ALA A 90 -16.23 3.02 9.09
N PHE A 91 -15.30 3.31 8.18
CA PHE A 91 -14.03 3.95 8.51
C PHE A 91 -14.23 5.37 9.04
N LEU A 92 -14.92 6.22 8.29
CA LEU A 92 -15.15 7.61 8.66
C LEU A 92 -16.13 7.75 9.83
N GLY A 93 -17.17 6.91 9.89
CA GLY A 93 -18.12 6.93 10.99
C GLY A 93 -17.48 6.54 12.33
N SER A 94 -16.56 5.57 12.33
CA SER A 94 -15.75 5.26 13.50
C SER A 94 -14.92 6.46 13.95
N ILE A 95 -14.17 7.08 13.04
CA ILE A 95 -13.32 8.24 13.32
C ILE A 95 -14.16 9.43 13.81
N LYS A 96 -15.33 9.70 13.20
CA LYS A 96 -16.22 10.79 13.62
C LYS A 96 -16.71 10.60 15.06
N ALA A 97 -16.91 9.35 15.48
CA ALA A 97 -17.28 9.00 16.85
C ALA A 97 -16.08 8.90 17.83
N GLY A 98 -14.86 9.25 17.41
CA GLY A 98 -13.65 9.11 18.23
C GLY A 98 -13.23 7.65 18.46
N ILE A 99 -13.78 6.72 17.68
CA ILE A 99 -13.50 5.29 17.74
C ILE A 99 -12.46 4.97 16.66
N VAL A 100 -11.50 4.10 16.97
CA VAL A 100 -10.34 3.80 16.15
C VAL A 100 -10.62 2.64 15.20
N PRO A 101 -10.84 2.85 13.88
CA PRO A 101 -10.98 1.77 12.92
C PRO A 101 -9.63 1.11 12.66
N VAL A 102 -9.67 -0.21 12.48
CA VAL A 102 -8.50 -1.07 12.16
C VAL A 102 -8.82 -1.85 10.90
N PRO A 103 -8.59 -1.27 9.72
CA PRO A 103 -8.74 -1.99 8.47
C PRO A 103 -7.73 -3.13 8.35
N VAL A 104 -8.19 -4.30 7.88
CA VAL A 104 -7.35 -5.49 7.71
C VAL A 104 -7.49 -6.08 6.31
N ASN A 105 -6.42 -6.71 5.84
CA ASN A 105 -6.39 -7.35 4.54
C ASN A 105 -7.40 -8.51 4.49
N THR A 106 -8.28 -8.49 3.51
CA THR A 106 -9.38 -9.45 3.31
C THR A 106 -8.93 -10.85 2.88
N LEU A 107 -7.65 -11.02 2.54
CA LEU A 107 -7.07 -12.29 2.06
C LEU A 107 -6.26 -13.04 3.14
N LEU A 108 -6.34 -12.58 4.38
CA LEU A 108 -5.64 -13.21 5.51
C LEU A 108 -6.39 -14.47 5.99
N THR A 109 -5.65 -15.28 6.76
CA THR A 109 -6.19 -16.52 7.33
C THR A 109 -6.92 -16.28 8.66
N THR A 110 -7.69 -17.27 9.11
CA THR A 110 -8.33 -17.27 10.43
C THR A 110 -7.33 -17.00 11.56
N ASN A 111 -6.13 -17.60 11.50
CA ASN A 111 -5.09 -17.41 12.52
C ASN A 111 -4.56 -15.97 12.55
N ASP A 112 -4.40 -15.35 11.38
CA ASP A 112 -3.99 -13.94 11.28
C ASP A 112 -5.04 -13.02 11.91
N PHE A 113 -6.32 -13.28 11.61
CA PHE A 113 -7.43 -12.52 12.19
C PHE A 113 -7.57 -12.75 13.69
N GLU A 114 -7.35 -13.97 14.20
CA GLU A 114 -7.33 -14.22 15.64
C GLU A 114 -6.26 -13.39 16.33
N PHE A 115 -5.03 -13.40 15.78
CA PHE A 115 -3.95 -12.57 16.30
C PHE A 115 -4.33 -11.07 16.31
N MET A 116 -4.80 -10.53 15.18
CA MET A 116 -5.13 -9.12 15.06
C MET A 116 -6.29 -8.71 15.99
N LEU A 117 -7.33 -9.54 16.14
CA LEU A 117 -8.45 -9.28 17.06
C LEU A 117 -8.00 -9.27 18.52
N ARG A 118 -7.10 -10.19 18.91
CA ARG A 118 -6.53 -10.23 20.26
C ARG A 118 -5.61 -9.04 20.52
N ASP A 119 -4.72 -8.74 19.60
CA ASP A 119 -3.73 -7.66 19.72
C ASP A 119 -4.42 -6.29 19.74
N SER A 120 -5.34 -6.01 18.81
CA SER A 120 -6.09 -4.76 18.75
C SER A 120 -7.10 -4.60 19.88
N ARG A 121 -7.50 -5.69 20.52
CA ARG A 121 -8.59 -5.70 21.50
C ARG A 121 -9.89 -5.08 20.95
N ALA A 122 -10.16 -5.32 19.65
CA ALA A 122 -11.34 -4.78 18.99
C ALA A 122 -12.63 -5.19 19.69
N ARG A 123 -13.55 -4.23 19.87
CA ARG A 123 -14.85 -4.42 20.50
C ARG A 123 -15.93 -4.82 19.48
N ALA A 124 -15.76 -4.38 18.24
CA ALA A 124 -16.65 -4.73 17.15
C ALA A 124 -15.84 -5.18 15.92
N LEU A 125 -16.48 -6.03 15.13
CA LEU A 125 -16.03 -6.48 13.82
C LEU A 125 -17.08 -6.05 12.78
N ILE A 126 -16.65 -5.34 11.76
CA ILE A 126 -17.46 -5.05 10.59
C ILE A 126 -16.87 -5.88 9.45
N VAL A 127 -17.67 -6.78 8.87
CA VAL A 127 -17.14 -7.79 7.95
C VAL A 127 -18.04 -7.92 6.72
N SER A 128 -17.44 -8.01 5.54
CA SER A 128 -18.19 -8.36 4.33
C SER A 128 -18.73 -9.80 4.41
N GLU A 129 -19.96 -10.00 3.97
CA GLU A 129 -20.70 -11.28 4.02
C GLU A 129 -19.83 -12.49 3.61
N ALA A 130 -19.16 -12.38 2.46
CA ALA A 130 -18.34 -13.47 1.92
C ALA A 130 -17.13 -13.84 2.81
N LEU A 131 -16.72 -12.97 3.73
CA LEU A 131 -15.57 -13.17 4.64
C LEU A 131 -16.00 -13.68 6.01
N LEU A 132 -17.28 -13.57 6.35
CA LEU A 132 -17.82 -13.99 7.66
C LEU A 132 -17.46 -15.44 8.04
N PRO A 133 -17.51 -16.44 7.13
CA PRO A 133 -17.12 -17.80 7.45
C PRO A 133 -15.69 -17.95 8.01
N THR A 134 -14.76 -17.10 7.58
CA THR A 134 -13.37 -17.11 8.08
C THR A 134 -13.29 -16.70 9.56
N PHE A 135 -14.23 -15.87 10.03
CA PHE A 135 -14.32 -15.41 11.43
C PHE A 135 -15.15 -16.33 12.32
N ALA A 136 -16.05 -17.12 11.74
CA ALA A 136 -16.99 -17.95 12.52
C ALA A 136 -16.33 -18.80 13.64
N PRO A 137 -15.14 -19.45 13.42
CA PRO A 137 -14.45 -20.20 14.48
C PRO A 137 -13.94 -19.33 15.63
N LEU A 138 -13.80 -18.01 15.42
CA LEU A 138 -13.22 -17.06 16.37
C LEU A 138 -14.27 -16.40 17.26
N LEU A 139 -15.49 -16.20 16.78
CA LEU A 139 -16.50 -15.38 17.43
C LEU A 139 -16.80 -15.84 18.87
N LYS A 140 -16.79 -17.16 19.12
CA LYS A 140 -17.01 -17.73 20.47
C LYS A 140 -15.76 -17.73 21.34
N LYS A 141 -14.56 -17.51 20.77
CA LYS A 141 -13.28 -17.60 21.49
C LYS A 141 -12.74 -16.23 21.95
N LEU A 142 -13.40 -15.14 21.57
CA LEU A 142 -12.93 -13.78 21.77
C LEU A 142 -13.94 -12.96 22.58
N PRO A 143 -13.94 -13.08 23.94
CA PRO A 143 -14.95 -12.43 24.78
C PRO A 143 -14.90 -10.88 24.74
N GLN A 144 -13.77 -10.30 24.30
CA GLN A 144 -13.65 -8.85 24.09
C GLN A 144 -14.40 -8.36 22.85
N LEU A 145 -14.62 -9.21 21.84
CA LEU A 145 -15.39 -8.91 20.65
C LEU A 145 -16.89 -9.05 20.97
N ARG A 146 -17.57 -7.91 21.16
CA ARG A 146 -18.95 -7.87 21.61
C ARG A 146 -19.97 -7.78 20.48
N HIS A 147 -19.56 -7.18 19.36
CA HIS A 147 -20.45 -6.87 18.24
C HIS A 147 -19.86 -7.36 16.93
N VAL A 148 -20.72 -7.95 16.10
CA VAL A 148 -20.40 -8.30 14.71
C VAL A 148 -21.49 -7.70 13.84
N ILE A 149 -21.08 -6.89 12.85
CA ILE A 149 -21.98 -6.26 11.87
C ILE A 149 -21.56 -6.74 10.49
N VAL A 150 -22.50 -7.20 9.69
CA VAL A 150 -22.21 -7.79 8.37
C VAL A 150 -22.60 -6.84 7.26
N SER A 151 -21.64 -6.51 6.39
CA SER A 151 -21.90 -5.84 5.12
C SER A 151 -22.33 -6.88 4.09
N GLY A 152 -23.62 -6.95 3.82
CA GLY A 152 -24.25 -7.93 2.93
C GLY A 152 -25.67 -8.29 3.36
N LYS A 153 -26.28 -9.26 2.67
CA LYS A 153 -27.65 -9.72 2.90
C LYS A 153 -27.73 -10.97 3.76
N ASN A 154 -26.78 -11.89 3.57
CA ASN A 154 -26.71 -13.13 4.36
C ASN A 154 -25.82 -12.91 5.57
N THR A 155 -26.43 -12.61 6.71
CA THR A 155 -25.74 -12.16 7.92
C THR A 155 -25.49 -13.27 8.94
N ALA A 156 -25.95 -14.50 8.70
CA ALA A 156 -25.87 -15.63 9.63
C ALA A 156 -26.40 -15.30 11.05
N GLY A 157 -27.43 -14.46 11.13
CA GLY A 157 -28.07 -14.04 12.38
C GLY A 157 -27.42 -12.83 13.08
N HIS A 158 -26.39 -12.22 12.51
CA HIS A 158 -25.85 -10.95 12.96
C HIS A 158 -26.61 -9.77 12.34
N PRO A 159 -26.58 -8.57 12.95
CA PRO A 159 -27.13 -7.37 12.33
C PRO A 159 -26.45 -7.07 10.98
N SER A 160 -27.22 -6.70 9.97
CA SER A 160 -26.66 -6.17 8.74
C SER A 160 -26.26 -4.71 8.90
N LEU A 161 -25.24 -4.24 8.15
CA LEU A 161 -24.86 -2.83 8.18
C LEU A 161 -26.00 -1.94 7.71
N SER A 162 -26.80 -2.38 6.72
CA SER A 162 -27.96 -1.63 6.22
C SER A 162 -29.04 -1.45 7.27
N GLU A 163 -29.36 -2.50 8.06
CA GLU A 163 -30.31 -2.41 9.18
C GLU A 163 -29.79 -1.48 10.28
N VAL A 164 -28.50 -1.62 10.63
CA VAL A 164 -27.86 -0.78 11.65
C VAL A 164 -27.91 0.70 11.25
N LEU A 165 -27.65 1.04 9.99
CA LEU A 165 -27.75 2.40 9.48
C LEU A 165 -29.22 2.90 9.47
N ALA A 166 -30.16 2.08 8.98
CA ALA A 166 -31.58 2.47 8.91
C ALA A 166 -32.20 2.78 10.30
N GLN A 167 -31.70 2.13 11.34
CA GLN A 167 -32.15 2.31 12.74
C GLN A 167 -31.43 3.42 13.47
N SER A 168 -30.52 4.18 12.84
CA SER A 168 -29.70 5.20 13.49
C SER A 168 -30.02 6.58 12.92
N ASP A 169 -29.86 7.62 13.76
CA ASP A 169 -30.12 9.00 13.38
C ASP A 169 -29.11 9.49 12.34
N ALA A 170 -29.58 10.35 11.43
CA ALA A 170 -28.78 10.94 10.36
C ALA A 170 -27.90 12.12 10.84
N GLU A 171 -28.19 12.68 12.01
CA GLU A 171 -27.39 13.73 12.62
C GLU A 171 -26.50 13.14 13.70
N PHE A 172 -25.26 13.60 13.77
CA PHE A 172 -24.30 13.17 14.79
C PHE A 172 -23.37 14.31 15.20
N GLU A 173 -23.27 14.57 16.49
CA GLU A 173 -22.29 15.51 17.03
C GLU A 173 -20.91 14.84 17.06
N THR A 174 -19.96 15.43 16.33
CA THR A 174 -18.59 14.88 16.19
C THR A 174 -17.91 14.80 17.56
N ALA A 175 -17.28 13.66 17.85
CA ALA A 175 -16.54 13.46 19.08
C ALA A 175 -15.43 14.52 19.28
N PRO A 176 -15.17 14.97 20.51
CA PRO A 176 -14.18 16.00 20.83
C PRO A 176 -12.75 15.44 20.81
N THR A 177 -12.29 15.04 19.63
CA THR A 177 -10.92 14.56 19.40
C THR A 177 -9.96 15.73 19.15
N CYS A 178 -8.67 15.49 19.36
CA CYS A 178 -7.62 16.44 18.99
C CYS A 178 -6.74 15.90 17.85
N ALA A 179 -5.96 16.80 17.25
CA ALA A 179 -5.12 16.50 16.08
C ALA A 179 -4.10 15.36 16.35
N ASP A 180 -3.67 15.19 17.60
CA ASP A 180 -2.68 14.20 18.02
C ASP A 180 -3.29 12.89 18.52
N ASP A 181 -4.61 12.78 18.68
CA ASP A 181 -5.27 11.55 19.09
C ASP A 181 -5.11 10.44 18.06
N MET A 182 -5.17 9.19 18.51
CA MET A 182 -5.19 8.03 17.62
C MET A 182 -6.41 8.07 16.69
N CYS A 183 -6.17 8.14 15.41
CA CYS A 183 -7.22 8.17 14.40
C CYS A 183 -7.58 6.77 13.91
N PHE A 184 -6.60 6.00 13.48
CA PHE A 184 -6.76 4.64 12.98
C PHE A 184 -5.45 3.86 13.02
N TRP A 185 -5.51 2.55 12.77
CA TRP A 185 -4.33 1.70 12.60
C TRP A 185 -4.35 0.99 11.27
N LEU A 186 -3.13 0.69 10.77
CA LEU A 186 -2.93 -0.25 9.68
C LEU A 186 -1.95 -1.32 10.16
N TYR A 187 -2.30 -2.59 9.94
CA TYR A 187 -1.35 -3.67 10.18
C TYR A 187 -0.39 -3.81 9.02
N SER A 188 0.91 -3.72 9.30
CA SER A 188 1.97 -4.01 8.36
C SER A 188 2.60 -5.38 8.64
N SER A 189 2.90 -6.15 7.58
CA SER A 189 3.67 -7.39 7.70
C SER A 189 5.14 -7.06 7.96
N GLY A 190 5.70 -7.59 9.04
CA GLY A 190 7.14 -7.54 9.26
C GLY A 190 7.86 -8.63 8.45
N SER A 191 9.10 -8.36 8.02
CA SER A 191 9.97 -9.38 7.38
C SER A 191 10.30 -10.55 8.29
N THR A 192 10.09 -10.42 9.59
CA THR A 192 10.57 -11.33 10.63
C THR A 192 9.54 -11.72 11.69
N GLY A 193 8.23 -11.63 11.44
CA GLY A 193 7.29 -12.01 12.49
C GLY A 193 5.85 -11.55 12.35
N ALA A 194 5.12 -11.57 13.46
CA ALA A 194 3.72 -11.19 13.55
C ALA A 194 3.43 -9.78 13.01
N PRO A 195 2.24 -9.54 12.45
CA PRO A 195 1.81 -8.22 11.99
C PRO A 195 1.92 -7.15 13.08
N LYS A 196 2.23 -5.91 12.69
CA LYS A 196 2.41 -4.75 13.57
C LYS A 196 1.29 -3.75 13.34
N GLY A 197 0.56 -3.36 14.36
CA GLY A 197 -0.42 -2.27 14.29
C GLY A 197 0.29 -0.91 14.27
N THR A 198 0.31 -0.25 13.14
CA THR A 198 0.92 1.09 12.94
C THR A 198 -0.12 2.15 13.18
N VAL A 199 0.04 2.96 14.22
CA VAL A 199 -0.95 3.91 14.73
C VAL A 199 -0.73 5.30 14.15
N HIS A 200 -1.77 5.88 13.54
CA HIS A 200 -1.75 7.21 12.94
C HIS A 200 -2.63 8.21 13.70
N ALA A 201 -2.17 9.47 13.75
CA ALA A 201 -2.91 10.58 14.31
C ALA A 201 -3.98 11.12 13.34
N HIS A 202 -4.97 11.85 13.88
CA HIS A 202 -5.95 12.57 13.06
C HIS A 202 -5.29 13.54 12.07
N SER A 203 -4.27 14.27 12.52
CA SER A 203 -3.52 15.22 11.67
C SER A 203 -2.86 14.58 10.45
N SER A 204 -2.45 13.31 10.53
CA SER A 204 -1.72 12.64 9.45
C SER A 204 -2.54 12.49 8.17
N VAL A 205 -3.87 12.40 8.27
CA VAL A 205 -4.76 12.07 7.15
C VAL A 205 -4.72 13.14 6.08
N ILE A 206 -5.08 14.37 6.42
CA ILE A 206 -5.18 15.48 5.44
C ILE A 206 -3.83 15.83 4.82
N LEU A 207 -2.74 15.69 5.57
CA LEU A 207 -1.38 16.00 5.11
C LEU A 207 -0.98 15.19 3.87
N THR A 208 -1.48 13.96 3.71
CA THR A 208 -1.19 13.16 2.52
C THR A 208 -1.77 13.77 1.24
N ALA A 209 -2.93 14.38 1.32
CA ALA A 209 -3.56 15.07 0.20
C ALA A 209 -2.88 16.41 -0.09
N GLU A 210 -2.58 17.19 0.95
CA GLU A 210 -2.04 18.54 0.79
C GLU A 210 -0.56 18.53 0.38
N LEU A 211 0.24 17.53 0.78
CA LEU A 211 1.66 17.44 0.45
C LEU A 211 1.95 16.62 -0.82
N TYR A 212 1.11 15.61 -1.14
CA TYR A 212 1.32 14.76 -2.30
C TYR A 212 0.23 14.91 -3.37
N GLY A 213 -1.04 14.80 -2.99
CA GLY A 213 -2.16 14.80 -3.93
C GLY A 213 -2.24 16.05 -4.79
N ARG A 214 -2.17 17.23 -4.16
CA ARG A 214 -2.22 18.51 -4.87
C ARG A 214 -0.89 18.85 -5.56
N PRO A 215 0.26 18.95 -4.88
CA PRO A 215 1.47 19.50 -5.49
C PRO A 215 2.19 18.52 -6.43
N ILE A 216 2.10 17.21 -6.19
CA ILE A 216 2.81 16.20 -6.99
C ILE A 216 1.91 15.64 -8.09
N LEU A 217 0.72 15.13 -7.74
CA LEU A 217 -0.19 14.57 -8.74
C LEU A 217 -0.91 15.66 -9.54
N GLY A 218 -1.01 16.87 -9.00
CA GLY A 218 -1.86 17.92 -9.55
C GLY A 218 -3.33 17.48 -9.59
N ALA A 219 -3.75 16.72 -8.59
CA ALA A 219 -5.11 16.21 -8.51
C ALA A 219 -6.09 17.35 -8.16
N GLN A 220 -7.25 17.34 -8.81
CA GLN A 220 -8.24 18.41 -8.77
C GLN A 220 -9.64 17.87 -8.48
N GLU A 221 -10.56 18.77 -8.15
CA GLU A 221 -11.96 18.43 -7.91
C GLU A 221 -12.64 17.73 -9.09
N SER A 222 -12.27 18.07 -10.32
CA SER A 222 -12.83 17.49 -11.54
C SER A 222 -12.32 16.08 -11.87
N ASP A 223 -11.35 15.58 -11.10
CA ASP A 223 -10.76 14.26 -11.36
C ASP A 223 -11.68 13.12 -10.92
N VAL A 224 -11.53 12.01 -11.63
CA VAL A 224 -12.03 10.69 -11.26
C VAL A 224 -10.83 9.80 -10.93
N LEU A 225 -10.71 9.40 -9.68
CA LEU A 225 -9.60 8.63 -9.16
C LEU A 225 -9.96 7.13 -9.15
N PHE A 226 -9.06 6.28 -9.63
CA PHE A 226 -9.23 4.84 -9.57
C PHE A 226 -7.97 4.17 -9.03
N SER A 227 -8.09 3.47 -7.91
CA SER A 227 -7.01 2.74 -7.27
C SER A 227 -7.20 1.24 -7.38
N ALA A 228 -6.21 0.55 -7.94
CA ALA A 228 -6.12 -0.91 -7.84
C ALA A 228 -5.62 -1.36 -6.46
N GLY A 229 -4.93 -0.49 -5.71
CA GLY A 229 -4.61 -0.72 -4.30
C GLY A 229 -5.86 -0.66 -3.45
N LYS A 230 -6.02 -1.66 -2.55
CA LYS A 230 -7.20 -1.80 -1.70
C LYS A 230 -7.21 -0.81 -0.54
N LEU A 231 -8.40 -0.41 -0.08
CA LEU A 231 -8.63 0.56 1.01
C LEU A 231 -8.01 0.15 2.35
N PHE A 232 -7.80 -1.13 2.59
CA PHE A 232 -7.14 -1.60 3.80
C PHE A 232 -5.60 -1.46 3.78
N PHE A 233 -5.01 -0.96 2.69
CA PHE A 233 -3.60 -0.58 2.60
C PHE A 233 -3.43 0.94 2.58
N ALA A 234 -2.34 1.43 3.15
CA ALA A 234 -2.03 2.86 3.19
C ALA A 234 -2.11 3.54 1.82
N TYR A 235 -1.55 2.91 0.78
CA TYR A 235 -1.59 3.41 -0.60
C TYR A 235 -3.02 3.52 -1.14
N GLY A 236 -3.81 2.44 -1.03
CA GLY A 236 -5.20 2.45 -1.49
C GLY A 236 -6.10 3.37 -0.66
N LEU A 237 -5.89 3.44 0.66
CA LEU A 237 -6.61 4.32 1.57
C LEU A 237 -6.42 5.79 1.18
N GLY A 238 -5.18 6.20 0.96
CA GLY A 238 -4.89 7.55 0.49
C GLY A 238 -5.55 7.83 -0.86
N ASN A 239 -5.31 6.97 -1.84
CA ASN A 239 -5.73 7.18 -3.24
C ASN A 239 -7.25 7.18 -3.44
N ALA A 240 -7.99 6.31 -2.76
CA ALA A 240 -9.42 6.12 -2.98
C ALA A 240 -10.31 6.66 -1.84
N LEU A 241 -9.74 7.11 -0.70
CA LEU A 241 -10.51 7.72 0.38
C LEU A 241 -9.99 9.13 0.69
N THR A 242 -8.74 9.28 1.13
CA THR A 242 -8.24 10.58 1.59
C THR A 242 -8.19 11.62 0.47
N LEU A 243 -7.58 11.28 -0.68
CA LEU A 243 -7.44 12.21 -1.80
C LEU A 243 -8.80 12.68 -2.35
N PRO A 244 -9.74 11.79 -2.73
CA PRO A 244 -11.01 12.25 -3.28
C PRO A 244 -11.78 13.12 -2.29
N LEU A 245 -11.80 12.78 -1.00
CA LEU A 245 -12.52 13.55 0.02
C LEU A 245 -11.87 14.91 0.31
N ALA A 246 -10.54 14.96 0.37
CA ALA A 246 -9.82 16.23 0.58
C ALA A 246 -9.95 17.19 -0.60
N LEU A 247 -10.07 16.66 -1.82
CA LEU A 247 -10.11 17.41 -3.06
C LEU A 247 -11.54 17.74 -3.54
N GLY A 248 -12.56 17.06 -3.02
CA GLY A 248 -13.92 17.10 -3.57
C GLY A 248 -14.03 16.32 -4.89
N ALA A 249 -13.16 15.37 -5.14
CA ALA A 249 -13.11 14.56 -6.37
C ALA A 249 -13.97 13.30 -6.27
N THR A 250 -14.14 12.59 -7.39
CA THR A 250 -14.85 11.31 -7.46
C THR A 250 -13.84 10.16 -7.39
N ALA A 251 -14.20 9.04 -6.76
CA ALA A 251 -13.42 7.81 -6.80
C ALA A 251 -14.22 6.60 -7.23
N VAL A 252 -13.52 5.63 -7.85
CA VAL A 252 -14.07 4.33 -8.24
C VAL A 252 -13.57 3.28 -7.26
N LEU A 253 -14.49 2.55 -6.63
CA LEU A 253 -14.22 1.45 -5.72
C LEU A 253 -14.43 0.12 -6.45
N LEU A 254 -13.42 -0.74 -6.43
CA LEU A 254 -13.44 -2.07 -7.04
C LEU A 254 -13.46 -3.13 -5.93
N ALA A 255 -14.61 -3.74 -5.66
CA ALA A 255 -14.76 -4.74 -4.59
C ALA A 255 -13.91 -5.99 -4.83
N GLU A 256 -13.88 -6.49 -6.05
CA GLU A 256 -13.15 -7.69 -6.45
C GLU A 256 -11.63 -7.49 -6.54
N ARG A 257 -10.90 -8.59 -6.67
CA ARG A 257 -9.46 -8.56 -6.90
C ARG A 257 -9.15 -7.87 -8.23
N PRO A 258 -8.22 -6.88 -8.26
CA PRO A 258 -7.80 -6.26 -9.50
C PRO A 258 -7.13 -7.26 -10.44
N THR A 259 -7.66 -7.38 -11.64
CA THR A 259 -7.12 -8.15 -12.77
C THR A 259 -7.03 -7.24 -13.99
N PRO A 260 -6.24 -7.56 -15.03
CA PRO A 260 -6.26 -6.78 -16.26
C PRO A 260 -7.67 -6.58 -16.83
N ALA A 261 -8.52 -7.60 -16.81
CA ALA A 261 -9.88 -7.52 -17.32
C ALA A 261 -10.77 -6.60 -16.46
N SER A 262 -10.80 -6.79 -15.12
CA SER A 262 -11.63 -5.96 -14.24
C SER A 262 -11.20 -4.49 -14.21
N VAL A 263 -9.89 -4.26 -14.23
CA VAL A 263 -9.33 -2.89 -14.30
C VAL A 263 -9.66 -2.23 -15.64
N SER A 264 -9.48 -2.95 -16.76
CA SER A 264 -9.83 -2.44 -18.10
C SER A 264 -11.33 -2.12 -18.23
N ALA A 265 -12.20 -2.95 -17.64
CA ALA A 265 -13.63 -2.67 -17.58
C ALA A 265 -13.95 -1.37 -16.80
N CYS A 266 -13.27 -1.15 -15.65
CA CYS A 266 -13.40 0.10 -14.90
C CYS A 266 -12.89 1.31 -15.68
N LEU A 267 -11.74 1.18 -16.36
CA LEU A 267 -11.17 2.24 -17.20
C LEU A 267 -12.14 2.67 -18.31
N ARG A 268 -12.79 1.72 -18.97
CA ARG A 268 -13.79 2.02 -20.01
C ARG A 268 -15.08 2.62 -19.43
N LYS A 269 -15.61 2.04 -18.35
CA LYS A 269 -16.91 2.41 -17.80
C LYS A 269 -16.90 3.76 -17.10
N TYR A 270 -15.91 3.99 -16.23
CA TYR A 270 -15.88 5.17 -15.35
C TYR A 270 -14.97 6.28 -15.82
N GLN A 271 -14.16 6.03 -16.86
CA GLN A 271 -13.26 7.03 -17.47
C GLN A 271 -12.39 7.78 -16.44
N PRO A 272 -11.66 7.07 -15.56
CA PRO A 272 -10.83 7.73 -14.57
C PRO A 272 -9.75 8.58 -15.24
N THR A 273 -9.41 9.69 -14.56
CA THR A 273 -8.37 10.62 -15.01
C THR A 273 -7.03 10.35 -14.33
N ILE A 274 -7.08 9.74 -13.13
CA ILE A 274 -5.88 9.32 -12.38
C ILE A 274 -6.03 7.83 -12.02
N PHE A 275 -5.03 7.03 -12.42
CA PHE A 275 -4.98 5.61 -12.11
C PHE A 275 -3.79 5.28 -11.21
N PHE A 276 -4.07 4.59 -10.10
CA PHE A 276 -3.08 4.15 -9.12
C PHE A 276 -2.91 2.64 -9.22
N GLY A 277 -1.82 2.22 -9.84
CA GLY A 277 -1.50 0.81 -10.04
C GLY A 277 -0.30 0.35 -9.21
N VAL A 278 0.10 -0.88 -9.49
CA VAL A 278 1.36 -1.48 -8.98
C VAL A 278 2.12 -2.09 -10.16
N PRO A 279 3.44 -2.24 -10.09
CA PRO A 279 4.26 -2.69 -11.23
C PRO A 279 3.78 -3.98 -11.88
N THR A 280 3.43 -4.99 -11.06
CA THR A 280 2.94 -6.28 -11.53
C THR A 280 1.63 -6.19 -12.29
N LEU A 281 0.73 -5.27 -11.89
CA LEU A 281 -0.52 -5.03 -12.62
C LEU A 281 -0.27 -4.33 -13.95
N TYR A 282 0.61 -3.31 -13.99
CA TYR A 282 0.98 -2.64 -15.25
C TYR A 282 1.59 -3.63 -16.24
N ALA A 283 2.49 -4.52 -15.79
CA ALA A 283 3.06 -5.57 -16.62
C ALA A 283 1.98 -6.51 -17.18
N ALA A 284 1.06 -6.96 -16.34
CA ALA A 284 -0.04 -7.83 -16.74
C ALA A 284 -1.02 -7.14 -17.71
N MET A 285 -1.34 -5.86 -17.49
CA MET A 285 -2.18 -5.07 -18.39
C MET A 285 -1.52 -4.88 -19.76
N LEU A 286 -0.21 -4.59 -19.82
CA LEU A 286 0.54 -4.48 -21.08
C LEU A 286 0.55 -5.78 -21.89
N ALA A 287 0.48 -6.93 -21.23
CA ALA A 287 0.41 -8.25 -21.85
C ALA A 287 -1.03 -8.68 -22.22
N SER A 288 -2.05 -7.98 -21.69
CA SER A 288 -3.45 -8.33 -21.88
C SER A 288 -4.00 -7.76 -23.20
N PRO A 289 -4.79 -8.54 -23.94
CA PRO A 289 -5.57 -8.04 -25.07
C PRO A 289 -6.70 -7.09 -24.65
N ASP A 290 -7.12 -7.14 -23.39
CA ASP A 290 -8.23 -6.34 -22.85
C ASP A 290 -7.83 -4.89 -22.55
N LEU A 291 -6.53 -4.55 -22.59
CA LEU A 291 -6.07 -3.19 -22.30
C LEU A 291 -6.68 -2.19 -23.30
N PRO A 292 -7.48 -1.20 -22.83
CA PRO A 292 -8.12 -0.23 -23.70
C PRO A 292 -7.11 0.54 -24.56
N LEU A 293 -7.54 1.00 -25.72
CA LEU A 293 -6.75 1.93 -26.52
C LEU A 293 -6.66 3.29 -25.80
N ARG A 294 -5.60 4.04 -26.07
CA ARG A 294 -5.42 5.39 -25.51
C ARG A 294 -6.64 6.30 -25.77
N SER A 295 -7.21 6.20 -26.97
CA SER A 295 -8.39 6.98 -27.39
C SER A 295 -9.67 6.63 -26.63
N GLU A 296 -9.72 5.47 -25.99
CA GLU A 296 -10.86 5.00 -25.21
C GLU A 296 -10.82 5.46 -23.75
N MET A 297 -9.81 6.24 -23.34
CA MET A 297 -9.57 6.59 -21.94
C MET A 297 -9.29 8.07 -21.74
N ARG A 298 -9.56 8.55 -20.52
CA ARG A 298 -9.29 9.92 -20.07
C ARG A 298 -8.09 10.04 -19.13
N LEU A 299 -7.26 8.99 -19.04
CA LEU A 299 -6.10 9.01 -18.15
C LEU A 299 -5.17 10.17 -18.47
N ARG A 300 -4.87 10.99 -17.47
CA ARG A 300 -3.87 12.07 -17.52
C ARG A 300 -2.70 11.84 -16.56
N ARG A 301 -2.87 10.93 -15.59
CA ARG A 301 -1.84 10.53 -14.63
C ARG A 301 -1.95 9.04 -14.34
N CYS A 302 -0.79 8.40 -14.21
CA CYS A 302 -0.66 7.07 -13.66
C CYS A 302 0.40 7.08 -12.57
N THR A 303 0.20 6.32 -11.50
CA THR A 303 1.18 6.17 -10.43
C THR A 303 1.48 4.71 -10.16
N SER A 304 2.67 4.44 -9.66
CA SER A 304 3.08 3.13 -9.21
C SER A 304 3.73 3.23 -7.83
N ALA A 305 3.42 2.30 -6.96
CA ALA A 305 4.07 2.17 -5.65
C ALA A 305 3.95 0.74 -5.12
N GLY A 306 4.61 0.50 -3.98
CA GLY A 306 4.55 -0.79 -3.28
C GLY A 306 5.66 -1.75 -3.67
N GLU A 307 6.15 -1.65 -4.89
CA GLU A 307 7.32 -2.36 -5.45
C GLU A 307 8.08 -1.39 -6.36
N PRO A 308 9.38 -1.59 -6.62
CA PRO A 308 10.10 -0.78 -7.59
C PRO A 308 9.54 -1.01 -9.00
N LEU A 309 9.29 0.06 -9.73
CA LEU A 309 8.85 -0.02 -11.13
C LEU A 309 10.03 -0.32 -12.05
N PRO A 310 10.07 -1.49 -12.73
CA PRO A 310 11.07 -1.72 -13.77
C PRO A 310 10.98 -0.68 -14.87
N ALA A 311 12.12 -0.09 -15.24
CA ALA A 311 12.18 1.00 -16.21
C ALA A 311 11.52 0.64 -17.54
N GLU A 312 11.68 -0.61 -17.97
CA GLU A 312 11.10 -1.12 -19.22
C GLU A 312 9.56 -1.12 -19.21
N ILE A 313 8.94 -1.46 -18.06
CA ILE A 313 7.47 -1.41 -17.90
C ILE A 313 6.99 0.04 -18.01
N GLY A 314 7.67 0.97 -17.36
CA GLY A 314 7.33 2.38 -17.41
C GLY A 314 7.41 2.95 -18.83
N LYS A 315 8.50 2.67 -19.55
CA LYS A 315 8.70 3.10 -20.95
C LYS A 315 7.62 2.55 -21.89
N ARG A 316 7.39 1.23 -21.85
CA ARG A 316 6.36 0.58 -22.68
C ARG A 316 4.96 1.08 -22.38
N TRP A 317 4.67 1.38 -21.12
CA TRP A 317 3.39 1.99 -20.75
C TRP A 317 3.26 3.40 -21.33
N SER A 318 4.28 4.25 -21.17
CA SER A 318 4.30 5.62 -21.68
C SER A 318 4.16 5.64 -23.22
N GLU A 319 4.89 4.77 -23.93
CA GLU A 319 4.80 4.63 -25.39
C GLU A 319 3.40 4.22 -25.85
N ARG A 320 2.78 3.23 -25.18
CA ARG A 320 1.47 2.71 -25.58
C ARG A 320 0.32 3.61 -25.17
N MET A 321 0.40 4.24 -23.98
CA MET A 321 -0.71 4.97 -23.37
C MET A 321 -0.56 6.49 -23.46
N GLY A 322 0.62 7.02 -23.84
CA GLY A 322 0.89 8.45 -23.90
C GLY A 322 0.82 9.14 -22.53
N VAL A 323 0.94 8.39 -21.44
CA VAL A 323 0.90 8.88 -20.05
C VAL A 323 1.99 8.19 -19.25
N ASP A 324 2.85 8.96 -18.61
CA ASP A 324 3.89 8.43 -17.75
C ASP A 324 3.35 7.83 -16.46
N ILE A 325 4.07 6.82 -15.95
CA ILE A 325 3.86 6.29 -14.61
C ILE A 325 4.79 7.04 -13.64
N LEU A 326 4.22 7.75 -12.69
CA LEU A 326 4.97 8.35 -11.59
C LEU A 326 5.26 7.26 -10.55
N ASP A 327 6.46 6.68 -10.62
CA ASP A 327 6.90 5.74 -9.59
C ASP A 327 7.23 6.49 -8.31
N GLY A 328 6.82 5.92 -7.16
CA GLY A 328 7.04 6.50 -5.85
C GLY A 328 7.11 5.44 -4.76
N ILE A 329 7.67 5.81 -3.63
CA ILE A 329 7.66 5.00 -2.42
C ILE A 329 6.91 5.70 -1.30
N GLY A 330 6.08 4.92 -0.65
CA GLY A 330 5.47 5.19 0.64
C GLY A 330 5.64 4.01 1.56
N SER A 331 5.25 4.16 2.80
CA SER A 331 5.21 3.06 3.76
C SER A 331 4.00 3.19 4.67
N THR A 332 3.64 2.10 5.34
CA THR A 332 2.59 2.15 6.36
C THR A 332 2.97 3.11 7.47
N GLU A 333 4.25 3.19 7.82
CA GLU A 333 4.80 4.05 8.87
C GLU A 333 4.73 5.55 8.52
N MET A 334 4.77 5.90 7.23
CA MET A 334 4.65 7.28 6.73
C MET A 334 3.27 7.58 6.11
N LEU A 335 2.34 6.66 6.23
CA LEU A 335 0.96 6.67 5.74
C LEU A 335 0.83 6.69 4.22
N HIS A 336 1.61 7.47 3.50
CA HIS A 336 1.51 7.58 2.05
C HIS A 336 2.89 7.79 1.40
N ILE A 337 2.90 8.31 0.16
CA ILE A 337 4.10 8.55 -0.65
C ILE A 337 4.91 9.73 -0.08
N PHE A 338 6.22 9.54 0.07
CA PHE A 338 7.18 10.55 0.52
C PHE A 338 8.36 10.76 -0.46
N LEU A 339 8.57 9.84 -1.42
CA LEU A 339 9.44 10.03 -2.59
C LEU A 339 8.62 9.74 -3.84
N SER A 340 8.74 10.54 -4.89
CA SER A 340 7.98 10.34 -6.14
C SER A 340 8.68 10.97 -7.33
N ASN A 341 8.55 10.34 -8.49
CA ASN A 341 8.70 11.01 -9.78
C ASN A 341 7.61 12.09 -9.93
N ARG A 342 7.84 13.06 -10.79
CA ARG A 342 6.95 14.21 -11.01
C ARG A 342 6.50 14.29 -12.45
N PRO A 343 5.31 14.84 -12.73
CA PRO A 343 4.88 15.10 -14.10
C PRO A 343 5.90 15.95 -14.86
N GLY A 344 6.28 15.50 -16.05
CA GLY A 344 7.27 16.19 -16.89
C GLY A 344 8.74 16.00 -16.46
N ASP A 345 8.99 15.28 -15.35
CA ASP A 345 10.33 15.01 -14.80
C ASP A 345 10.38 13.56 -14.30
N VAL A 346 10.09 12.60 -15.20
CA VAL A 346 10.06 11.16 -14.90
C VAL A 346 11.38 10.52 -15.32
N HIS A 347 12.06 9.92 -14.34
CA HIS A 347 13.29 9.16 -14.54
C HIS A 347 13.04 7.69 -14.21
N TYR A 348 12.64 6.90 -15.21
CA TYR A 348 12.41 5.47 -15.02
C TYR A 348 13.64 4.73 -14.49
N GLY A 349 13.43 3.84 -13.51
CA GLY A 349 14.50 3.17 -12.76
C GLY A 349 14.91 3.93 -11.50
N THR A 350 14.28 5.07 -11.22
CA THR A 350 14.40 5.81 -9.95
C THR A 350 13.05 5.91 -9.27
N THR A 351 13.05 6.11 -7.96
CA THR A 351 11.84 6.39 -7.18
C THR A 351 11.51 7.90 -7.10
N GLY A 352 12.27 8.73 -7.84
CA GLY A 352 12.05 10.17 -7.89
C GLY A 352 12.79 10.96 -6.81
N LYS A 353 12.19 12.08 -6.41
CA LYS A 353 12.71 13.06 -5.46
C LYS A 353 11.79 13.17 -4.22
N PRO A 354 12.25 13.75 -3.11
CA PRO A 354 11.40 13.97 -1.94
C PRO A 354 10.13 14.75 -2.27
N VAL A 355 9.02 14.29 -1.74
CA VAL A 355 7.77 15.06 -1.73
C VAL A 355 7.97 16.30 -0.85
N PRO A 356 7.51 17.49 -1.27
CA PRO A 356 7.63 18.69 -0.45
C PRO A 356 7.07 18.49 0.97
N GLY A 357 7.85 18.88 1.99
CA GLY A 357 7.50 18.66 3.40
C GLY A 357 8.07 17.37 4.00
N TYR A 358 8.78 16.57 3.19
CA TYR A 358 9.55 15.42 3.68
C TYR A 358 11.06 15.63 3.45
N ASP A 359 11.84 15.31 4.45
CA ASP A 359 13.30 15.22 4.34
C ASP A 359 13.73 13.77 4.26
N ILE A 360 14.71 13.51 3.43
CA ILE A 360 15.29 12.19 3.19
C ILE A 360 16.77 12.23 3.51
N ARG A 361 17.25 11.19 4.20
CA ARG A 361 18.67 10.91 4.31
C ARG A 361 18.95 9.44 4.07
N ILE A 362 20.07 9.16 3.45
CA ILE A 362 20.59 7.82 3.26
C ILE A 362 21.83 7.69 4.11
N VAL A 363 21.84 6.70 5.00
CA VAL A 363 22.92 6.55 6.00
C VAL A 363 23.54 5.14 5.93
N ASP A 364 24.84 5.08 6.25
CA ASP A 364 25.56 3.83 6.45
C ASP A 364 25.19 3.16 7.79
N ASP A 365 25.87 2.07 8.12
CA ASP A 365 25.61 1.30 9.33
C ASP A 365 26.06 2.06 10.60
N ASP A 366 26.93 3.08 10.47
CA ASP A 366 27.35 3.99 11.55
C ASP A 366 26.44 5.23 11.70
N GLY A 367 25.41 5.35 10.84
CA GLY A 367 24.47 6.47 10.83
C GLY A 367 24.98 7.74 10.14
N ARG A 368 26.09 7.67 9.40
CA ARG A 368 26.65 8.77 8.61
C ARG A 368 26.02 8.80 7.24
N ALA A 369 25.84 10.00 6.67
CA ALA A 369 25.34 10.14 5.31
C ALA A 369 26.29 9.48 4.29
N VAL A 370 25.74 8.68 3.39
CA VAL A 370 26.51 8.05 2.30
C VAL A 370 26.77 9.05 1.17
N ARG A 371 27.77 8.78 0.34
CA ARG A 371 28.05 9.57 -0.87
C ARG A 371 27.07 9.17 -2.00
N PRO A 372 26.84 10.06 -2.98
CA PRO A 372 26.14 9.68 -4.22
C PRO A 372 26.77 8.42 -4.83
N GLY A 373 25.92 7.48 -5.25
CA GLY A 373 26.34 6.18 -5.78
C GLY A 373 26.52 5.07 -4.76
N GLU A 374 26.59 5.37 -3.45
CA GLU A 374 26.72 4.39 -2.39
C GLU A 374 25.34 4.02 -1.80
N PRO A 375 25.05 2.73 -1.57
CA PRO A 375 23.78 2.31 -0.96
C PRO A 375 23.82 2.50 0.56
N GLY A 376 22.73 3.00 1.14
CA GLY A 376 22.55 3.14 2.58
C GLY A 376 21.11 2.95 3.01
N GLU A 377 20.83 2.99 4.31
CA GLU A 377 19.49 2.90 4.87
C GLU A 377 18.72 4.20 4.65
N LEU A 378 17.52 4.09 4.11
CA LEU A 378 16.61 5.20 3.94
C LEU A 378 15.97 5.58 5.27
N GLN A 379 16.11 6.84 5.65
CA GLN A 379 15.43 7.45 6.79
C GLN A 379 14.65 8.68 6.32
N ILE A 380 13.43 8.82 6.86
CA ILE A 380 12.46 9.83 6.46
C ILE A 380 12.11 10.71 7.66
N ARG A 381 12.05 12.02 7.47
CA ARG A 381 11.44 12.98 8.39
C ARG A 381 10.27 13.62 7.70
N GLY A 382 9.07 13.57 8.30
CA GLY A 382 7.87 14.15 7.72
C GLY A 382 6.69 14.10 8.68
N PRO A 383 5.67 14.94 8.45
CA PRO A 383 4.58 15.16 9.40
C PRO A 383 3.57 14.02 9.48
N THR A 384 3.62 13.05 8.55
CA THR A 384 2.69 11.90 8.53
C THR A 384 3.27 10.66 9.22
N SER A 385 4.44 10.77 9.85
CA SER A 385 5.04 9.67 10.60
C SER A 385 4.06 9.13 11.64
N ALA A 386 3.91 7.80 11.69
CA ALA A 386 3.06 7.15 12.68
C ALA A 386 3.54 7.42 14.11
N ILE A 387 2.59 7.40 15.05
CA ILE A 387 2.86 7.67 16.46
C ILE A 387 3.70 6.53 17.08
N LEU A 388 3.31 5.28 16.80
CA LEU A 388 3.93 4.09 17.39
C LEU A 388 3.48 2.81 16.67
N TYR A 389 4.14 1.71 17.00
CA TYR A 389 3.58 0.37 16.82
C TYR A 389 2.86 -0.05 18.10
N TRP A 390 1.59 -0.41 17.96
CA TRP A 390 0.78 -0.86 19.09
C TRP A 390 1.41 -2.03 19.82
N ASN A 391 1.43 -1.99 21.15
CA ASN A 391 2.02 -3.00 22.05
C ASN A 391 3.47 -3.44 21.69
N ASN A 392 4.23 -2.64 20.95
CA ASN A 392 5.57 -3.00 20.53
C ASN A 392 6.59 -1.87 20.78
N ARG A 393 6.90 -1.64 22.06
CA ARG A 393 7.80 -0.55 22.48
C ARG A 393 9.20 -0.64 21.89
N VAL A 394 9.76 -1.84 21.82
CA VAL A 394 11.13 -2.03 21.30
C VAL A 394 11.18 -1.63 19.83
N ARG A 395 10.25 -2.14 19.03
CA ARG A 395 10.18 -1.83 17.62
C ARG A 395 9.84 -0.36 17.35
N THR A 396 8.95 0.23 18.14
CA THR A 396 8.62 1.66 18.08
C THR A 396 9.88 2.50 18.22
N ARG A 397 10.68 2.26 19.25
CA ARG A 397 11.93 3.01 19.48
C ARG A 397 13.00 2.78 18.42
N ASN A 398 13.06 1.58 17.85
CA ASN A 398 14.03 1.25 16.80
C ASN A 398 13.65 1.85 15.45
N THR A 399 12.35 2.05 15.19
CA THR A 399 11.84 2.60 13.92
C THR A 399 11.70 4.13 13.99
N PHE A 400 11.04 4.65 15.03
CA PHE A 400 10.77 6.08 15.21
C PHE A 400 11.83 6.69 16.12
N GLN A 401 12.88 7.27 15.53
CA GLN A 401 14.05 7.80 16.25
C GLN A 401 14.05 9.32 16.24
N GLY A 402 13.45 9.93 17.26
CA GLY A 402 13.21 11.36 17.30
C GLY A 402 12.28 11.79 16.16
N SER A 403 12.75 12.69 15.30
CA SER A 403 11.98 13.12 14.10
C SER A 403 12.18 12.22 12.87
N TRP A 404 13.02 11.20 12.94
CA TRP A 404 13.35 10.33 11.82
C TRP A 404 12.68 8.96 11.95
N THR A 405 12.08 8.50 10.84
CA THR A 405 11.54 7.16 10.70
C THR A 405 12.48 6.32 9.83
N ARG A 406 12.92 5.17 10.35
CA ARG A 406 13.71 4.19 9.62
C ARG A 406 12.80 3.33 8.76
N SER A 407 13.03 3.29 7.45
CA SER A 407 12.19 2.52 6.53
C SER A 407 12.51 1.02 6.51
N GLY A 408 13.76 0.67 6.77
CA GLY A 408 14.29 -0.68 6.55
C GLY A 408 14.54 -0.99 5.07
N ASP A 409 14.48 0.03 4.22
CA ASP A 409 14.84 -0.05 2.80
C ASP A 409 16.22 0.55 2.57
N LYS A 410 16.99 -0.01 1.64
CA LYS A 410 18.25 0.56 1.16
C LYS A 410 18.03 1.31 -0.14
N PHE A 411 18.64 2.49 -0.23
CA PHE A 411 18.59 3.37 -1.40
C PHE A 411 19.99 3.86 -1.75
N THR A 412 20.17 4.19 -3.03
CA THR A 412 21.37 4.85 -3.53
C THR A 412 20.99 6.26 -3.98
N PRO A 413 21.52 7.33 -3.35
CA PRO A 413 21.31 8.69 -3.82
C PRO A 413 22.13 8.94 -5.08
N ARG A 414 21.58 9.74 -6.02
CA ARG A 414 22.25 10.18 -7.24
C ARG A 414 22.68 11.65 -7.09
N GLU A 415 23.66 12.09 -7.87
CA GLU A 415 24.12 13.48 -7.89
C GLU A 415 23.04 14.48 -8.34
N ASP A 416 22.08 14.02 -9.19
CA ASP A 416 20.96 14.82 -9.70
C ASP A 416 19.76 14.90 -8.72
N GLY A 417 19.92 14.38 -7.50
CA GLY A 417 18.91 14.41 -6.43
C GLY A 417 17.82 13.35 -6.54
N TYR A 418 17.96 12.40 -7.47
CA TYR A 418 17.09 11.22 -7.55
C TYR A 418 17.58 10.10 -6.64
N TYR A 419 16.67 9.22 -6.26
CA TYR A 419 16.94 8.07 -5.42
C TYR A 419 16.61 6.77 -6.14
N VAL A 420 17.54 5.81 -6.09
CA VAL A 420 17.38 4.49 -6.70
C VAL A 420 17.16 3.47 -5.58
N TYR A 421 16.08 2.70 -5.69
CA TYR A 421 15.80 1.62 -4.74
C TYR A 421 16.84 0.50 -4.87
N ALA A 422 17.52 0.17 -3.77
CA ALA A 422 18.53 -0.87 -3.75
C ALA A 422 18.04 -2.19 -3.13
N GLY A 423 16.88 -2.20 -2.47
CA GLY A 423 16.27 -3.39 -1.87
C GLY A 423 15.95 -3.22 -0.39
N ARG A 424 15.42 -4.29 0.21
CA ARG A 424 15.23 -4.36 1.67
C ARG A 424 16.58 -4.56 2.35
N ALA A 425 16.77 -3.94 3.50
CA ALA A 425 17.98 -4.15 4.30
C ALA A 425 18.20 -5.64 4.62
N ASP A 426 17.10 -6.37 4.90
CA ASP A 426 17.10 -7.80 5.22
C ASP A 426 17.34 -8.70 3.99
N ASP A 427 17.13 -8.20 2.78
CA ASP A 427 17.25 -8.97 1.54
C ASP A 427 18.57 -8.68 0.79
N MET A 428 19.33 -7.65 1.19
CA MET A 428 20.62 -7.35 0.56
C MET A 428 21.60 -8.51 0.75
N LEU A 429 22.24 -8.92 -0.34
CA LEU A 429 23.26 -9.95 -0.31
C LEU A 429 24.63 -9.32 -0.03
N LYS A 430 25.45 -9.95 0.81
CA LYS A 430 26.84 -9.55 1.01
C LYS A 430 27.74 -10.57 0.30
N VAL A 431 28.15 -10.22 -0.94
CA VAL A 431 28.96 -11.08 -1.81
C VAL A 431 30.40 -10.58 -1.82
N SER A 432 31.34 -11.38 -1.33
CA SER A 432 32.77 -10.99 -1.24
C SER A 432 33.00 -9.62 -0.58
N GLY A 433 32.24 -9.33 0.49
CA GLY A 433 32.32 -8.09 1.24
C GLY A 433 31.54 -6.92 0.64
N GLN A 434 30.98 -7.05 -0.57
CA GLN A 434 30.22 -5.99 -1.27
C GLN A 434 28.72 -6.27 -1.23
N TYR A 435 27.93 -5.21 -1.09
CA TYR A 435 26.48 -5.33 -1.16
C TYR A 435 26.00 -5.54 -2.60
N VAL A 436 25.12 -6.53 -2.77
CA VAL A 436 24.43 -6.82 -4.04
C VAL A 436 22.94 -6.69 -3.80
N SER A 437 22.32 -5.81 -4.56
CA SER A 437 20.87 -5.65 -4.57
C SER A 437 20.22 -6.79 -5.35
N PRO A 438 19.30 -7.58 -4.76
CA PRO A 438 18.48 -8.52 -5.51
C PRO A 438 17.75 -7.85 -6.67
N ILE A 439 17.20 -6.66 -6.44
CA ILE A 439 16.42 -5.90 -7.42
C ILE A 439 17.25 -5.51 -8.64
N GLU A 440 18.51 -5.13 -8.44
CA GLU A 440 19.41 -4.80 -9.55
C GLU A 440 19.63 -6.00 -10.47
N VAL A 441 19.82 -7.17 -9.89
CA VAL A 441 20.01 -8.43 -10.64
C VAL A 441 18.70 -8.87 -11.31
N GLU A 442 17.57 -8.77 -10.62
CA GLU A 442 16.23 -9.05 -11.13
C GLU A 442 15.89 -8.13 -12.32
N SER A 443 16.16 -6.84 -12.18
CA SER A 443 15.96 -5.86 -13.25
C SER A 443 16.79 -6.17 -14.49
N ALA A 444 18.04 -6.58 -14.31
CA ALA A 444 18.89 -7.01 -15.42
C ALA A 444 18.34 -8.28 -16.11
N LEU A 445 17.86 -9.25 -15.34
CA LEU A 445 17.26 -10.48 -15.88
C LEU A 445 15.97 -10.19 -16.68
N ILE A 446 15.11 -9.29 -16.19
CA ILE A 446 13.83 -8.94 -16.85
C ILE A 446 14.04 -8.27 -18.22
N THR A 447 15.21 -7.67 -18.49
CA THR A 447 15.52 -7.12 -19.81
C THR A 447 15.77 -8.19 -20.87
N HIS A 448 15.88 -9.46 -20.51
CA HIS A 448 16.06 -10.57 -21.44
C HIS A 448 14.72 -11.01 -22.05
N ASP A 449 14.70 -11.26 -23.36
CA ASP A 449 13.47 -11.57 -24.13
C ASP A 449 12.72 -12.81 -23.61
N ALA A 450 13.42 -13.78 -23.04
CA ALA A 450 12.81 -15.00 -22.51
C ALA A 450 12.19 -14.83 -21.12
N VAL A 451 12.53 -13.77 -20.37
CA VAL A 451 12.17 -13.63 -18.94
C VAL A 451 10.86 -12.85 -18.79
N LEU A 452 9.92 -13.41 -18.05
CA LEU A 452 8.69 -12.74 -17.63
C LEU A 452 8.87 -12.07 -16.27
N GLU A 453 9.38 -12.85 -15.27
CA GLU A 453 9.61 -12.39 -13.91
C GLU A 453 10.89 -13.04 -13.35
N ALA A 454 11.53 -12.37 -12.41
CA ALA A 454 12.68 -12.92 -11.69
C ALA A 454 12.65 -12.53 -10.22
N ALA A 455 13.17 -13.40 -9.36
CA ALA A 455 13.40 -13.13 -7.95
C ALA A 455 14.77 -13.66 -7.53
N VAL A 456 15.54 -12.86 -6.81
CA VAL A 456 16.90 -13.21 -6.39
C VAL A 456 16.97 -13.31 -4.87
N ILE A 457 17.61 -14.39 -4.39
CA ILE A 457 17.89 -14.60 -2.97
C ILE A 457 19.38 -14.92 -2.75
N ALA A 458 19.80 -14.80 -1.50
CA ALA A 458 21.08 -15.32 -1.05
C ALA A 458 21.07 -16.87 -1.05
N ASN A 459 22.11 -17.47 -1.57
CA ASN A 459 22.39 -18.90 -1.44
C ASN A 459 23.88 -19.10 -1.12
N ALA A 460 24.18 -20.03 -0.23
CA ALA A 460 25.57 -20.39 0.08
C ALA A 460 26.09 -21.41 -0.94
N ASP A 461 27.32 -21.23 -1.40
CA ASP A 461 28.05 -22.25 -2.16
C ASP A 461 28.63 -23.33 -1.24
N GLU A 462 29.37 -24.28 -1.80
CA GLU A 462 30.00 -25.39 -1.06
C GLU A 462 31.00 -24.90 0.02
N GLU A 463 31.60 -23.74 -0.20
CA GLU A 463 32.51 -23.07 0.73
C GLU A 463 31.78 -22.17 1.75
N LYS A 464 30.43 -22.24 1.80
CA LYS A 464 29.54 -21.41 2.62
C LYS A 464 29.60 -19.91 2.29
N LEU A 465 30.09 -19.54 1.11
CA LEU A 465 30.13 -18.16 0.65
C LEU A 465 28.78 -17.78 0.01
N ILE A 466 28.26 -16.62 0.39
CA ILE A 466 27.00 -16.12 -0.14
C ILE A 466 27.16 -15.67 -1.61
N LYS A 467 26.28 -16.18 -2.47
CA LYS A 467 26.17 -15.85 -3.89
C LYS A 467 24.70 -15.63 -4.27
N PRO A 468 24.40 -14.86 -5.33
CA PRO A 468 23.03 -14.71 -5.82
C PRO A 468 22.52 -16.03 -6.47
N LEU A 469 21.30 -16.43 -6.11
CA LEU A 469 20.48 -17.44 -6.77
C LEU A 469 19.23 -16.76 -7.35
N ALA A 470 18.98 -16.93 -8.64
CA ALA A 470 17.81 -16.39 -9.30
C ALA A 470 16.74 -17.46 -9.56
N PHE A 471 15.51 -17.19 -9.18
CA PHE A 471 14.31 -17.89 -9.63
C PHE A 471 13.72 -17.13 -10.81
N VAL A 472 13.47 -17.81 -11.92
CA VAL A 472 13.05 -17.17 -13.18
C VAL A 472 11.77 -17.81 -13.68
N VAL A 473 10.77 -16.97 -13.96
CA VAL A 473 9.57 -17.33 -14.71
C VAL A 473 9.76 -16.92 -16.16
N LEU A 474 9.59 -17.87 -17.07
CA LEU A 474 9.74 -17.64 -18.50
C LEU A 474 8.46 -17.11 -19.14
N LYS A 475 8.60 -16.35 -20.22
CA LYS A 475 7.46 -15.95 -21.06
C LYS A 475 6.82 -17.17 -21.74
N PRO A 476 5.50 -17.12 -22.06
CA PRO A 476 4.84 -18.18 -22.80
C PRO A 476 5.59 -18.57 -24.09
N GLY A 477 5.69 -19.87 -24.34
CA GLY A 477 6.40 -20.42 -25.51
C GLY A 477 7.92 -20.57 -25.35
N ARG A 478 8.48 -20.22 -24.19
CA ARG A 478 9.89 -20.49 -23.84
C ARG A 478 9.99 -21.71 -22.92
N ALA A 479 10.98 -22.55 -23.15
CA ALA A 479 11.24 -23.74 -22.34
C ALA A 479 12.53 -23.58 -21.49
N PRO A 480 12.57 -24.12 -20.25
CA PRO A 480 13.76 -24.12 -19.43
C PRO A 480 14.84 -25.03 -20.04
N SER A 481 16.10 -24.54 -20.05
CA SER A 481 17.27 -25.33 -20.45
C SER A 481 18.53 -24.82 -19.75
N ASN A 482 19.57 -25.63 -19.68
CA ASN A 482 20.87 -25.22 -19.16
C ASN A 482 21.50 -24.13 -20.03
N ASP A 483 21.37 -24.23 -21.36
CA ASP A 483 21.88 -23.22 -22.29
C ASP A 483 21.24 -21.86 -22.05
N LEU A 484 19.92 -21.80 -21.81
CA LEU A 484 19.22 -20.58 -21.46
C LEU A 484 19.66 -20.03 -20.09
N ALA A 485 19.89 -20.90 -19.11
CA ALA A 485 20.42 -20.48 -17.81
C ALA A 485 21.80 -19.82 -17.96
N ASP A 486 22.69 -20.39 -18.78
CA ASP A 486 24.02 -19.81 -19.03
C ASP A 486 23.96 -18.54 -19.91
N GLU A 487 23.00 -18.46 -20.81
CA GLU A 487 22.69 -17.23 -21.55
C GLU A 487 22.25 -16.09 -20.61
N LEU A 488 21.34 -16.37 -19.68
CA LEU A 488 20.88 -15.41 -18.67
C LEU A 488 22.03 -14.95 -17.74
N LYS A 489 22.91 -15.85 -17.33
CA LYS A 489 24.11 -15.49 -16.54
C LYS A 489 25.03 -14.55 -17.33
N ARG A 490 25.26 -14.84 -18.62
CA ARG A 490 26.07 -13.98 -19.51
C ARG A 490 25.39 -12.63 -19.73
N HIS A 491 24.08 -12.61 -19.90
CA HIS A 491 23.28 -11.40 -20.04
C HIS A 491 23.42 -10.47 -18.84
N VAL A 492 23.36 -11.00 -17.60
CA VAL A 492 23.59 -10.22 -16.39
C VAL A 492 25.04 -9.74 -16.29
N LYS A 493 26.04 -10.61 -16.59
CA LYS A 493 27.47 -10.24 -16.57
C LYS A 493 27.81 -9.10 -17.54
N SER A 494 27.11 -8.99 -18.67
CA SER A 494 27.35 -7.90 -19.63
C SER A 494 26.79 -6.56 -19.18
N ARG A 495 25.95 -6.52 -18.15
CA ARG A 495 25.24 -5.33 -17.67
C ARG A 495 25.64 -4.89 -16.26
N LEU A 496 26.06 -5.84 -15.44
CA LEU A 496 26.39 -5.61 -14.04
C LEU A 496 27.83 -6.05 -13.73
N ALA A 497 28.37 -5.54 -12.61
CA ALA A 497 29.69 -5.96 -12.14
C ALA A 497 29.75 -7.49 -11.95
N PRO A 498 30.90 -8.13 -12.23
CA PRO A 498 31.01 -9.60 -12.27
C PRO A 498 30.60 -10.33 -11.00
N TYR A 499 30.72 -9.71 -9.81
CA TYR A 499 30.32 -10.33 -8.55
C TYR A 499 28.80 -10.37 -8.35
N LYS A 500 28.01 -9.63 -9.13
CA LYS A 500 26.54 -9.50 -9.02
C LYS A 500 25.77 -10.58 -9.78
N TYR A 501 26.37 -11.28 -10.78
CA TYR A 501 25.61 -12.24 -11.56
C TYR A 501 25.17 -13.47 -10.73
N PRO A 502 23.97 -14.04 -11.01
CA PRO A 502 23.49 -15.21 -10.32
C PRO A 502 24.35 -16.44 -10.64
N ARG A 503 24.82 -17.12 -9.61
CA ARG A 503 25.57 -18.39 -9.77
C ARG A 503 24.67 -19.53 -10.21
N TRP A 504 23.43 -19.49 -9.73
CA TRP A 504 22.41 -20.48 -10.07
C TRP A 504 21.19 -19.79 -10.61
N ILE A 505 20.51 -20.44 -11.56
CA ILE A 505 19.21 -20.07 -12.08
C ILE A 505 18.30 -21.27 -11.93
N GLU A 506 17.18 -21.10 -11.24
CA GLU A 506 16.11 -22.08 -11.12
C GLU A 506 14.88 -21.56 -11.87
N PHE A 507 14.41 -22.31 -12.85
CA PHE A 507 13.17 -21.98 -13.56
C PHE A 507 11.98 -22.47 -12.73
N VAL A 508 10.97 -21.61 -12.58
CA VAL A 508 9.73 -21.87 -11.85
C VAL A 508 8.51 -21.42 -12.67
N ASN A 509 7.38 -22.06 -12.42
CA ASN A 509 6.14 -21.68 -13.12
C ASN A 509 5.59 -20.34 -12.60
N GLU A 510 5.73 -20.07 -11.32
CA GLU A 510 5.29 -18.83 -10.66
C GLU A 510 6.18 -18.49 -9.46
N LEU A 511 6.24 -17.21 -9.11
CA LEU A 511 6.89 -16.74 -7.89
C LEU A 511 5.86 -16.61 -6.75
N PRO A 512 6.20 -16.99 -5.50
CA PRO A 512 5.32 -16.78 -4.36
C PRO A 512 5.16 -15.28 -4.10
N LYS A 513 3.90 -14.82 -4.11
CA LYS A 513 3.54 -13.40 -3.94
C LYS A 513 2.57 -13.20 -2.78
N THR A 514 2.58 -11.99 -2.24
CA THR A 514 1.53 -11.53 -1.32
C THR A 514 0.24 -11.23 -2.12
N ALA A 515 -0.83 -10.96 -1.39
CA ALA A 515 -2.09 -10.48 -1.98
C ALA A 515 -1.93 -9.17 -2.80
N THR A 516 -0.89 -8.39 -2.51
CA THR A 516 -0.54 -7.16 -3.22
C THR A 516 0.40 -7.37 -4.41
N GLY A 517 0.80 -8.62 -4.68
CA GLY A 517 1.74 -8.95 -5.74
C GLY A 517 3.20 -8.97 -5.32
N LYS A 518 3.56 -8.55 -4.10
CA LYS A 518 4.96 -8.51 -3.63
C LYS A 518 5.55 -9.90 -3.51
N ILE A 519 6.76 -10.09 -4.05
CA ILE A 519 7.50 -11.36 -3.99
C ILE A 519 7.84 -11.69 -2.53
N GLN A 520 7.48 -12.91 -2.10
CA GLN A 520 7.74 -13.44 -0.76
C GLN A 520 9.07 -14.21 -0.75
N ARG A 521 10.22 -13.49 -0.74
CA ARG A 521 11.55 -14.10 -0.78
C ARG A 521 11.82 -15.07 0.38
N PHE A 522 11.18 -14.88 1.53
CA PHE A 522 11.29 -15.84 2.65
C PHE A 522 10.75 -17.23 2.28
N LYS A 523 9.69 -17.33 1.46
CA LYS A 523 9.20 -18.61 0.95
C LYS A 523 10.18 -19.25 -0.02
N LEU A 524 10.80 -18.47 -0.89
CA LEU A 524 11.85 -18.96 -1.80
C LEU A 524 13.04 -19.51 -1.01
N ARG A 525 13.46 -18.82 0.07
CA ARG A 525 14.50 -19.30 0.99
C ARG A 525 14.12 -20.62 1.65
N ALA A 526 12.88 -20.74 2.16
CA ALA A 526 12.37 -21.98 2.77
C ALA A 526 12.31 -23.13 1.76
N MET A 527 11.82 -22.90 0.54
CA MET A 527 11.81 -23.91 -0.53
C MET A 527 13.23 -24.42 -0.84
N ARG A 528 14.22 -23.54 -0.86
CA ARG A 528 15.62 -23.92 -1.11
C ARG A 528 16.21 -24.74 0.03
N GLN A 529 15.94 -24.37 1.28
CA GLN A 529 16.38 -25.13 2.45
C GLN A 529 15.81 -26.55 2.46
N THR A 530 14.53 -26.71 2.16
CA THR A 530 13.88 -28.04 2.07
C THR A 530 14.51 -28.91 0.99
N LYS A 531 14.82 -28.34 -0.20
CA LYS A 531 15.51 -29.06 -1.28
C LYS A 531 16.93 -29.47 -0.87
N ALA A 532 17.66 -28.62 -0.16
CA ALA A 532 19.01 -28.90 0.30
C ALA A 532 19.04 -30.03 1.35
N THR A 533 18.07 -30.05 2.27
CA THR A 533 17.93 -31.10 3.28
C THR A 533 17.58 -32.45 2.63
N ALA A 534 16.63 -32.47 1.68
CA ALA A 534 16.24 -33.68 0.96
C ALA A 534 17.39 -34.25 0.10
N ALA A 535 18.24 -33.41 -0.48
CA ALA A 535 19.43 -33.84 -1.23
C ALA A 535 20.51 -34.38 -0.30
N GLY A 536 20.67 -33.82 0.91
CA GLY A 536 21.61 -34.34 1.94
C GLY A 536 21.21 -35.70 2.48
N ASP A 537 19.91 -35.94 2.72
CA ASP A 537 19.39 -37.24 3.18
C ASP A 537 19.47 -38.34 2.10
N ALA A 538 19.42 -37.96 0.81
CA ALA A 538 19.59 -38.90 -0.30
C ALA A 538 21.04 -39.33 -0.54
N LEU A 539 22.02 -38.54 -0.09
CA LEU A 539 23.46 -38.85 -0.16
C LEU A 539 23.95 -39.66 1.05
N GLN A 540 23.14 -39.76 2.11
CA GLN A 540 23.45 -40.57 3.32
C GLN A 540 22.75 -41.94 3.32
N ARG A 541 22.00 -42.29 2.28
CA ARG A 541 21.41 -43.62 2.02
C ARG A 541 22.12 -44.26 0.85
#